data_510e240e37a41d8fc0c5ab82b2ff8e4a
#
_entry.id   510e240e37a41d8fc0c5ab82b2ff8e4a
#
_cell.length_a   1.000
_cell.length_b   1.000
_cell.length_c   1.000
_cell.angle_alpha   90.00
_cell.angle_beta   90.00
_cell.angle_gamma   90.00
#
_symmetry.space_group_name_H-M   'P 1'
#
loop_
_entity.id
_entity.type
_entity.pdbx_description
1 polymer ?
#
loop_
_entity_poly.entity_id
_entity_poly.type
_entity_poly.pdbx_seq_one_letter_code
_entity_poly.pdbx_strand_id
1 'polypeptide(L)'
;MTRLIAVALLLGLATGAGAQSKPLRPFTFILDFLPYGEYTPYFTALDKGWYREEGLDVKILRGAGSGDTIKRIAVGQGEAGSADFSGLVAARANEDIKVRAIAAYFRRPPHSIFVREGTGINGARDLEGKTLSITPGNSHQTLFPLLAKLAGFKAESVKWVTMDGAAMGPALITGRVDGAPFFANHEARLQKQAKAQGITLKRISYADSGFDMYSLVIFAREDTIAKEPEPLRGFLRASVKGIKYAFAKEHLEEGARILLKYHPEVDFDAALGAAAVASRYALTEEITSGKVAVGQFEPARVDRSRDVYTEYMQLKRRVPGDELYTNDLLSERK
;
A
#
# COMPACT_ATOMS: atom_id res chain seq x y z
N MET A 1 4.73 -90.27 -10.13
CA MET A 1 3.67 -89.39 -9.66
C MET A 1 4.33 -88.25 -8.96
N THR A 2 4.59 -87.13 -9.66
CA THR A 2 5.27 -85.98 -9.13
C THR A 2 4.36 -84.75 -9.32
N ARG A 3 3.84 -84.22 -8.24
CA ARG A 3 2.95 -83.00 -8.24
C ARG A 3 3.82 -81.73 -8.23
N LEU A 4 3.72 -80.95 -9.33
CA LEU A 4 4.26 -79.57 -9.36
C LEU A 4 3.26 -78.61 -8.65
N ILE A 5 3.78 -77.86 -7.67
CA ILE A 5 3.06 -76.79 -7.03
C ILE A 5 3.51 -75.44 -7.67
N ALA A 6 2.58 -74.80 -8.40
CA ALA A 6 2.81 -73.50 -8.97
C ALA A 6 2.53 -72.40 -7.88
N VAL A 7 3.56 -71.63 -7.48
CA VAL A 7 3.40 -70.49 -6.62
C VAL A 7 3.18 -69.25 -7.51
N ALA A 8 1.98 -68.70 -7.46
CA ALA A 8 1.65 -67.44 -8.13
C ALA A 8 2.10 -66.24 -7.24
N LEU A 9 3.13 -65.53 -7.69
CA LEU A 9 3.54 -64.28 -7.10
C LEU A 9 2.60 -63.14 -7.55
N LEU A 10 1.73 -62.68 -6.69
CA LEU A 10 0.94 -61.48 -6.88
C LEU A 10 1.84 -60.23 -6.60
N LEU A 11 2.35 -59.61 -7.68
CA LEU A 11 2.94 -58.27 -7.58
C LEU A 11 1.81 -57.23 -7.41
N GLY A 12 1.65 -56.75 -6.19
CA GLY A 12 0.80 -55.59 -5.90
C GLY A 12 1.41 -54.32 -6.47
N LEU A 13 0.89 -53.82 -7.60
CA LEU A 13 1.15 -52.47 -8.09
C LEU A 13 0.49 -51.45 -7.13
N ALA A 14 1.28 -50.94 -6.18
CA ALA A 14 0.90 -49.75 -5.43
C ALA A 14 0.94 -48.55 -6.39
N THR A 15 -0.21 -48.22 -7.00
CA THR A 15 -0.38 -46.95 -7.70
C THR A 15 -0.35 -45.82 -6.68
N GLY A 16 0.84 -45.24 -6.49
CA GLY A 16 0.99 -43.98 -5.77
C GLY A 16 0.14 -42.93 -6.50
N ALA A 17 -1.05 -42.63 -5.94
CA ALA A 17 -1.83 -41.49 -6.34
C ALA A 17 -1.00 -40.23 -5.98
N GLY A 18 -0.18 -39.80 -6.92
CA GLY A 18 0.44 -38.49 -6.85
C GLY A 18 -0.69 -37.45 -6.72
N ALA A 19 -0.79 -36.82 -5.57
CA ALA A 19 -1.72 -35.73 -5.38
C ALA A 19 -1.38 -34.66 -6.44
N GLN A 20 -2.14 -34.61 -7.53
CA GLN A 20 -2.04 -33.60 -8.56
C GLN A 20 -2.35 -32.28 -7.85
N SER A 21 -1.32 -31.47 -7.61
CA SER A 21 -1.50 -30.14 -7.03
C SER A 21 -2.46 -29.37 -7.93
N LYS A 22 -3.57 -28.89 -7.35
CA LYS A 22 -4.50 -28.03 -8.10
C LYS A 22 -3.71 -26.87 -8.73
N PRO A 23 -3.99 -26.52 -10.00
CA PRO A 23 -3.32 -25.38 -10.63
C PRO A 23 -3.55 -24.11 -9.80
N LEU A 24 -2.49 -23.34 -9.61
CA LEU A 24 -2.58 -22.08 -8.89
C LEU A 24 -3.49 -21.10 -9.65
N ARG A 25 -4.31 -20.37 -8.92
CA ARG A 25 -5.17 -19.35 -9.50
C ARG A 25 -4.35 -18.07 -9.75
N PRO A 26 -4.33 -17.51 -10.97
CA PRO A 26 -3.77 -16.21 -11.23
C PRO A 26 -4.43 -15.14 -10.37
N PHE A 27 -3.61 -14.24 -9.79
CA PHE A 27 -4.07 -13.14 -8.96
C PHE A 27 -3.15 -11.93 -9.17
N THR A 28 -3.69 -10.82 -9.66
CA THR A 28 -2.94 -9.57 -9.85
C THR A 28 -3.22 -8.60 -8.72
N PHE A 29 -2.16 -8.19 -8.03
CA PHE A 29 -2.18 -7.12 -7.04
C PHE A 29 -1.47 -5.88 -7.57
N ILE A 30 -2.11 -4.73 -7.53
CA ILE A 30 -1.56 -3.47 -8.04
C ILE A 30 -1.22 -2.56 -6.86
N LEU A 31 0.06 -2.20 -6.72
CA LEU A 31 0.52 -1.22 -5.74
C LEU A 31 -0.01 0.18 -6.09
N ASP A 32 -0.08 1.06 -5.11
CA ASP A 32 -0.47 2.46 -5.36
C ASP A 32 0.68 3.32 -5.87
N PHE A 33 1.93 2.85 -5.70
CA PHE A 33 3.11 3.58 -6.15
C PHE A 33 4.24 2.64 -6.63
N LEU A 34 5.45 3.19 -6.77
CA LEU A 34 6.65 2.44 -7.12
C LEU A 34 7.04 1.45 -5.99
N PRO A 35 7.60 0.29 -6.31
CA PRO A 35 7.96 -0.73 -5.33
C PRO A 35 9.16 -0.30 -4.48
N TYR A 36 8.90 0.26 -3.32
CA TYR A 36 9.89 0.63 -2.32
C TYR A 36 9.73 -0.18 -1.03
N GLY A 37 10.45 0.17 0.03
CA GLY A 37 10.54 -0.61 1.25
C GLY A 37 9.22 -0.84 1.99
N GLU A 38 8.22 0.02 1.81
CA GLU A 38 6.88 -0.18 2.38
C GLU A 38 6.17 -1.41 1.84
N TYR A 39 6.55 -1.91 0.67
CA TYR A 39 5.93 -3.10 0.07
C TYR A 39 6.68 -4.40 0.34
N THR A 40 7.78 -4.36 1.13
CA THR A 40 8.53 -5.57 1.54
C THR A 40 7.63 -6.69 2.05
N PRO A 41 6.52 -6.46 2.81
CA PRO A 41 5.61 -7.51 3.23
C PRO A 41 5.03 -8.34 2.09
N TYR A 42 4.61 -7.70 1.01
CA TYR A 42 3.98 -8.40 -0.13
C TYR A 42 5.01 -9.21 -0.91
N PHE A 43 6.20 -8.64 -1.13
CA PHE A 43 7.29 -9.37 -1.78
C PHE A 43 7.84 -10.49 -0.91
N THR A 44 7.85 -10.33 0.42
CA THR A 44 8.21 -11.41 1.35
C THR A 44 7.20 -12.55 1.30
N ALA A 45 5.90 -12.24 1.27
CA ALA A 45 4.87 -13.28 1.13
C ALA A 45 4.98 -14.01 -0.21
N LEU A 46 5.35 -13.30 -1.29
CA LEU A 46 5.59 -13.87 -2.61
C LEU A 46 6.82 -14.78 -2.63
N ASP A 47 7.96 -14.30 -2.15
CA ASP A 47 9.25 -15.02 -2.14
C ASP A 47 9.21 -16.29 -1.27
N LYS A 48 8.55 -16.20 -0.12
CA LYS A 48 8.37 -17.32 0.81
C LYS A 48 7.28 -18.31 0.37
N GLY A 49 6.59 -18.06 -0.75
CA GLY A 49 5.56 -18.94 -1.29
C GLY A 49 4.24 -18.93 -0.53
N TRP A 50 4.01 -17.98 0.39
CA TRP A 50 2.79 -17.97 1.21
C TRP A 50 1.52 -17.73 0.39
N TYR A 51 1.59 -17.01 -0.73
CA TYR A 51 0.48 -16.93 -1.67
C TYR A 51 0.21 -18.26 -2.35
N ARG A 52 1.25 -19.04 -2.67
CA ARG A 52 1.11 -20.38 -3.24
C ARG A 52 0.49 -21.37 -2.27
N GLU A 53 0.80 -21.28 -0.98
CA GLU A 53 0.15 -22.03 0.09
C GLU A 53 -1.37 -21.80 0.14
N GLU A 54 -1.81 -20.59 -0.29
CA GLU A 54 -3.22 -20.21 -0.43
C GLU A 54 -3.81 -20.54 -1.82
N GLY A 55 -3.05 -21.25 -2.68
CA GLY A 55 -3.48 -21.63 -4.03
C GLY A 55 -3.43 -20.49 -5.05
N LEU A 56 -2.68 -19.42 -4.79
CA LEU A 56 -2.61 -18.24 -5.64
C LEU A 56 -1.25 -18.11 -6.34
N ASP A 57 -1.29 -17.76 -7.63
CA ASP A 57 -0.13 -17.31 -8.40
C ASP A 57 -0.18 -15.77 -8.49
N VAL A 58 0.43 -15.10 -7.50
CA VAL A 58 0.32 -13.65 -7.33
C VAL A 58 1.34 -12.93 -8.19
N LYS A 59 0.85 -11.99 -9.01
CA LYS A 59 1.65 -10.99 -9.72
C LYS A 59 1.46 -9.63 -9.08
N ILE A 60 2.57 -9.01 -8.65
CA ILE A 60 2.56 -7.66 -8.07
C ILE A 60 2.97 -6.66 -9.14
N LEU A 61 2.12 -5.65 -9.40
CA LEU A 61 2.36 -4.60 -10.39
C LEU A 61 2.54 -3.26 -9.69
N ARG A 62 3.41 -2.41 -10.24
CA ARG A 62 3.56 -1.02 -9.77
C ARG A 62 2.34 -0.18 -10.13
N GLY A 63 2.03 0.83 -9.31
CA GLY A 63 1.08 1.90 -9.59
C GLY A 63 1.77 3.23 -9.93
N ALA A 64 0.95 4.22 -10.23
CA ALA A 64 1.38 5.60 -10.49
C ALA A 64 0.73 6.63 -9.54
N GLY A 65 -0.08 6.15 -8.58
CA GLY A 65 -0.83 6.93 -7.60
C GLY A 65 -2.12 6.20 -7.23
N SER A 66 -2.66 6.46 -6.05
CA SER A 66 -3.87 5.78 -5.55
C SER A 66 -5.05 5.86 -6.52
N GLY A 67 -5.27 7.02 -7.15
CA GLY A 67 -6.36 7.19 -8.13
C GLY A 67 -6.15 6.37 -9.42
N ASP A 68 -4.89 6.21 -9.89
CA ASP A 68 -4.56 5.31 -11.00
C ASP A 68 -4.91 3.87 -10.64
N THR A 69 -4.44 3.40 -9.48
CA THR A 69 -4.70 2.03 -9.03
C THR A 69 -6.18 1.76 -8.84
N ILE A 70 -6.94 2.71 -8.27
CA ILE A 70 -8.39 2.57 -8.10
C ILE A 70 -9.07 2.40 -9.46
N LYS A 71 -8.73 3.21 -10.47
CA LYS A 71 -9.29 3.12 -11.82
C LYS A 71 -8.93 1.79 -12.50
N ARG A 72 -7.70 1.35 -12.39
CA ARG A 72 -7.23 0.07 -12.96
C ARG A 72 -7.97 -1.13 -12.35
N ILE A 73 -8.15 -1.16 -11.04
CA ILE A 73 -8.95 -2.20 -10.37
C ILE A 73 -10.42 -2.11 -10.79
N ALA A 74 -10.99 -0.90 -10.85
CA ALA A 74 -12.39 -0.71 -11.25
C ALA A 74 -12.70 -1.29 -12.63
N VAL A 75 -11.75 -1.22 -13.58
CA VAL A 75 -11.89 -1.79 -14.93
C VAL A 75 -11.38 -3.23 -15.05
N GLY A 76 -11.05 -3.89 -13.95
CA GLY A 76 -10.70 -5.31 -13.93
C GLY A 76 -9.26 -5.65 -14.32
N GLN A 77 -8.32 -4.72 -14.22
CA GLN A 77 -6.88 -4.98 -14.48
C GLN A 77 -6.16 -5.71 -13.34
N GLY A 78 -6.86 -6.02 -12.26
CA GLY A 78 -6.38 -6.81 -11.13
C GLY A 78 -7.52 -7.18 -10.19
N GLU A 79 -7.27 -8.16 -9.33
CA GLU A 79 -8.22 -8.64 -8.31
C GLU A 79 -8.26 -7.73 -7.09
N ALA A 80 -7.12 -7.19 -6.71
CA ALA A 80 -6.98 -6.26 -5.59
C ALA A 80 -5.89 -5.21 -5.86
N GLY A 81 -5.93 -4.11 -5.13
CA GLY A 81 -4.92 -3.07 -5.18
C GLY A 81 -4.68 -2.44 -3.81
N SER A 82 -3.61 -1.65 -3.70
CA SER A 82 -3.43 -0.71 -2.60
C SER A 82 -3.78 0.70 -3.04
N ALA A 83 -4.36 1.49 -2.15
CA ALA A 83 -4.63 2.91 -2.35
C ALA A 83 -4.73 3.63 -1.01
N ASP A 84 -4.54 4.94 -1.02
CA ASP A 84 -4.90 5.76 0.14
C ASP A 84 -6.42 5.78 0.32
N PHE A 85 -6.86 5.67 1.56
CA PHE A 85 -8.28 5.60 1.91
C PHE A 85 -9.05 6.86 1.47
N SER A 86 -8.40 8.03 1.51
CA SER A 86 -9.00 9.27 1.03
C SER A 86 -9.34 9.22 -0.47
N GLY A 87 -8.45 8.62 -1.28
CA GLY A 87 -8.68 8.39 -2.70
C GLY A 87 -9.86 7.45 -2.96
N LEU A 88 -9.98 6.39 -2.14
CA LEU A 88 -11.10 5.44 -2.24
C LEU A 88 -12.44 6.12 -1.88
N VAL A 89 -12.47 6.90 -0.78
CA VAL A 89 -13.65 7.68 -0.39
C VAL A 89 -14.03 8.66 -1.49
N ALA A 90 -13.07 9.39 -2.08
CA ALA A 90 -13.31 10.32 -3.17
C ALA A 90 -13.86 9.64 -4.43
N ALA A 91 -13.30 8.50 -4.83
CA ALA A 91 -13.75 7.74 -5.99
C ALA A 91 -15.21 7.27 -5.83
N ARG A 92 -15.58 6.81 -4.64
CA ARG A 92 -16.97 6.43 -4.35
C ARG A 92 -17.90 7.64 -4.29
N ALA A 93 -17.49 8.73 -3.66
CA ALA A 93 -18.32 9.92 -3.47
C ALA A 93 -18.56 10.68 -4.77
N ASN A 94 -17.56 10.79 -5.63
CA ASN A 94 -17.57 11.68 -6.80
C ASN A 94 -17.86 10.95 -8.11
N GLU A 95 -17.44 9.68 -8.25
CA GLU A 95 -17.50 8.92 -9.49
C GLU A 95 -18.32 7.62 -9.35
N ASP A 96 -18.82 7.32 -8.14
CA ASP A 96 -19.57 6.11 -7.78
C ASP A 96 -18.85 4.79 -8.16
N ILE A 97 -17.50 4.81 -8.13
CA ILE A 97 -16.68 3.63 -8.40
C ILE A 97 -16.91 2.57 -7.32
N LYS A 98 -17.38 1.38 -7.71
CA LYS A 98 -17.80 0.30 -6.81
C LYS A 98 -16.60 -0.52 -6.32
N VAL A 99 -15.80 0.10 -5.46
CA VAL A 99 -14.66 -0.52 -4.77
C VAL A 99 -14.82 -0.38 -3.26
N ARG A 100 -14.26 -1.33 -2.50
CA ARG A 100 -14.34 -1.34 -1.04
C ARG A 100 -13.00 -1.76 -0.44
N ALA A 101 -12.58 -1.10 0.64
CA ALA A 101 -11.40 -1.50 1.39
C ALA A 101 -11.65 -2.83 2.12
N ILE A 102 -10.68 -3.74 2.04
CA ILE A 102 -10.75 -5.09 2.61
C ILE A 102 -9.67 -5.36 3.67
N ALA A 103 -8.67 -4.49 3.79
CA ALA A 103 -7.73 -4.48 4.92
C ALA A 103 -7.08 -3.10 5.06
N ALA A 104 -6.92 -2.64 6.32
CA ALA A 104 -6.13 -1.47 6.65
C ALA A 104 -4.64 -1.84 6.64
N TYR A 105 -3.83 -1.13 5.85
CA TYR A 105 -2.40 -1.33 5.81
C TYR A 105 -1.66 -0.29 6.65
N PHE A 106 -1.83 1.01 6.35
CA PHE A 106 -1.34 2.09 7.20
C PHE A 106 -2.48 2.72 7.99
N ARG A 107 -2.37 2.64 9.30
CA ARG A 107 -3.40 3.16 10.21
C ARG A 107 -3.29 4.66 10.46
N ARG A 108 -2.17 5.28 10.08
CA ARG A 108 -1.92 6.72 10.18
C ARG A 108 -1.33 7.24 8.86
N PRO A 109 -1.61 8.51 8.48
CA PRO A 109 -1.11 9.05 7.22
C PRO A 109 0.38 9.38 7.32
N PRO A 110 1.22 8.79 6.46
CA PRO A 110 2.64 9.13 6.35
C PRO A 110 2.89 10.31 5.40
N HIS A 111 1.83 10.98 4.94
CA HIS A 111 1.90 12.05 3.96
C HIS A 111 2.83 13.18 4.40
N SER A 112 3.70 13.59 3.50
CA SER A 112 4.69 14.65 3.74
C SER A 112 5.01 15.39 2.45
N ILE A 113 5.49 16.62 2.57
CA ILE A 113 6.09 17.36 1.47
C ILE A 113 7.55 17.61 1.82
N PHE A 114 8.44 17.16 0.93
CA PHE A 114 9.86 17.40 1.04
C PHE A 114 10.21 18.68 0.30
N VAL A 115 11.05 19.51 0.91
CA VAL A 115 11.54 20.78 0.39
C VAL A 115 13.04 20.88 0.61
N ARG A 116 13.76 21.68 -0.16
CA ARG A 116 15.18 21.95 0.09
C ARG A 116 15.33 22.89 1.27
N GLU A 117 16.28 22.60 2.17
CA GLU A 117 16.64 23.53 3.24
C GLU A 117 17.19 24.85 2.66
N GLY A 118 17.02 25.93 3.40
CA GLY A 118 17.49 27.26 3.00
C GLY A 118 16.64 27.99 1.96
N THR A 119 15.53 27.39 1.48
CA THR A 119 14.63 28.04 0.50
C THR A 119 13.54 28.91 1.11
N GLY A 120 13.55 29.09 2.45
CA GLY A 120 12.53 29.85 3.16
C GLY A 120 11.23 29.10 3.42
N ILE A 121 11.12 27.81 3.00
CA ILE A 121 9.97 26.97 3.28
C ILE A 121 10.21 26.20 4.58
N ASN A 122 9.58 26.63 5.67
CA ASN A 122 9.78 26.09 7.01
C ASN A 122 8.60 25.28 7.53
N GLY A 123 7.41 25.46 6.98
CA GLY A 123 6.19 24.77 7.36
C GLY A 123 5.16 24.75 6.24
N ALA A 124 4.00 24.17 6.52
CA ALA A 124 2.95 24.04 5.53
C ALA A 124 2.45 25.40 5.00
N ARG A 125 2.43 26.42 5.83
CA ARG A 125 2.02 27.80 5.43
C ARG A 125 2.88 28.36 4.31
N ASP A 126 4.19 28.06 4.31
CA ASP A 126 5.14 28.60 3.34
C ASP A 126 5.03 27.96 1.96
N LEU A 127 4.13 26.94 1.80
CA LEU A 127 3.81 26.34 0.51
C LEU A 127 2.91 27.23 -0.35
N GLU A 128 2.31 28.28 0.20
CA GLU A 128 1.48 29.22 -0.55
C GLU A 128 2.25 29.79 -1.75
N GLY A 129 1.66 29.70 -2.95
CA GLY A 129 2.26 30.18 -4.20
C GLY A 129 3.42 29.35 -4.75
N LYS A 130 3.81 28.25 -4.10
CA LYS A 130 4.93 27.39 -4.53
C LYS A 130 4.55 26.41 -5.64
N THR A 131 5.58 25.89 -6.28
CA THR A 131 5.45 24.87 -7.34
C THR A 131 5.80 23.50 -6.75
N LEU A 132 4.86 22.56 -6.79
CA LEU A 132 5.05 21.19 -6.29
C LEU A 132 4.95 20.19 -7.44
N SER A 133 5.77 19.12 -7.40
CA SER A 133 5.62 17.98 -8.31
C SER A 133 4.48 17.07 -7.89
N ILE A 134 3.91 16.32 -8.84
CA ILE A 134 2.84 15.33 -8.53
C ILE A 134 2.76 14.25 -9.61
N THR A 135 2.34 13.05 -9.24
CA THR A 135 1.85 12.06 -10.21
C THR A 135 0.33 12.17 -10.35
N PRO A 136 -0.25 11.80 -11.50
CA PRO A 136 -1.71 11.82 -11.68
C PRO A 136 -2.42 10.96 -10.62
N GLY A 137 -3.45 11.51 -9.97
CA GLY A 137 -4.25 10.79 -8.98
C GLY A 137 -3.53 10.48 -7.66
N ASN A 138 -2.48 11.21 -7.34
CA ASN A 138 -1.74 11.06 -6.10
C ASN A 138 -2.55 11.54 -4.89
N SER A 139 -2.56 10.75 -3.81
CA SER A 139 -3.32 11.02 -2.59
C SER A 139 -2.92 12.32 -1.87
N HIS A 140 -1.65 12.76 -2.00
CA HIS A 140 -1.24 14.04 -1.44
C HIS A 140 -2.03 15.20 -2.05
N GLN A 141 -2.27 15.18 -3.37
CA GLN A 141 -3.07 16.21 -4.03
C GLN A 141 -4.52 16.17 -3.55
N THR A 142 -5.06 14.97 -3.34
CA THR A 142 -6.41 14.75 -2.82
C THR A 142 -6.56 15.34 -1.40
N LEU A 143 -5.55 15.17 -0.55
CA LEU A 143 -5.55 15.66 0.84
C LEU A 143 -5.03 17.10 0.99
N PHE A 144 -4.45 17.69 -0.06
CA PHE A 144 -3.83 19.02 0.01
C PHE A 144 -4.77 20.16 0.41
N PRO A 145 -6.06 20.18 -0.02
CA PRO A 145 -7.00 21.20 0.43
C PRO A 145 -7.18 21.23 1.96
N LEU A 146 -7.18 20.06 2.62
CA LEU A 146 -7.21 19.98 4.07
C LEU A 146 -5.93 20.54 4.69
N LEU A 147 -4.75 20.17 4.16
CA LEU A 147 -3.48 20.71 4.64
C LEU A 147 -3.45 22.25 4.51
N ALA A 148 -3.81 22.79 3.36
CA ALA A 148 -3.84 24.21 3.08
C ALA A 148 -4.78 24.97 4.04
N LYS A 149 -5.99 24.44 4.27
CA LYS A 149 -6.96 25.02 5.21
C LYS A 149 -6.41 25.05 6.64
N LEU A 150 -5.84 23.94 7.11
CA LEU A 150 -5.25 23.88 8.47
C LEU A 150 -4.03 24.80 8.62
N ALA A 151 -3.25 24.98 7.56
CA ALA A 151 -2.12 25.92 7.53
C ALA A 151 -2.53 27.37 7.23
N GLY A 152 -3.80 27.64 6.94
CA GLY A 152 -4.36 28.98 6.77
C GLY A 152 -4.04 29.65 5.43
N PHE A 153 -3.98 28.88 4.31
CA PHE A 153 -3.81 29.42 2.96
C PHE A 153 -4.75 28.72 1.94
N LYS A 154 -4.81 29.26 0.72
CA LYS A 154 -5.67 28.69 -0.35
C LYS A 154 -4.91 27.62 -1.13
N ALA A 155 -5.47 26.41 -1.21
CA ALA A 155 -4.84 25.29 -1.91
C ALA A 155 -4.55 25.60 -3.39
N GLU A 156 -5.41 26.38 -4.04
CA GLU A 156 -5.33 26.81 -5.44
C GLU A 156 -4.14 27.72 -5.74
N SER A 157 -3.51 28.31 -4.69
CA SER A 157 -2.29 29.10 -4.86
C SER A 157 -1.08 28.28 -5.26
N VAL A 158 -1.09 26.95 -4.98
CA VAL A 158 0.00 26.03 -5.33
C VAL A 158 -0.10 25.59 -6.78
N LYS A 159 1.04 25.63 -7.47
CA LYS A 159 1.16 25.14 -8.87
C LYS A 159 1.64 23.71 -8.85
N TRP A 160 0.86 22.81 -9.47
CA TRP A 160 1.22 21.40 -9.61
C TRP A 160 1.89 21.12 -10.96
N VAL A 161 3.06 20.48 -10.94
CA VAL A 161 3.77 19.99 -12.14
C VAL A 161 3.68 18.48 -12.17
N THR A 162 2.89 17.96 -13.11
CA THR A 162 2.69 16.51 -13.29
C THR A 162 3.92 15.88 -13.91
N MET A 163 4.41 14.79 -13.31
CA MET A 163 5.54 14.00 -13.79
C MET A 163 5.49 12.56 -13.29
N ASP A 164 6.36 11.70 -13.82
CA ASP A 164 6.54 10.34 -13.30
C ASP A 164 7.09 10.38 -11.86
N GLY A 165 6.67 9.42 -11.02
CA GLY A 165 7.06 9.35 -9.62
C GLY A 165 8.57 9.26 -9.39
N ALA A 166 9.31 8.60 -10.31
CA ALA A 166 10.77 8.52 -10.23
C ALA A 166 11.45 9.87 -10.52
N ALA A 167 10.80 10.76 -11.29
CA ALA A 167 11.32 12.09 -11.62
C ALA A 167 11.09 13.14 -10.53
N MET A 168 10.15 12.91 -9.59
CA MET A 168 9.77 13.91 -8.58
C MET A 168 10.92 14.26 -7.63
N GLY A 169 11.66 13.26 -7.13
CA GLY A 169 12.83 13.47 -6.26
C GLY A 169 13.94 14.26 -6.95
N PRO A 170 14.44 13.83 -8.12
CA PRO A 170 15.39 14.60 -8.92
C PRO A 170 14.91 16.03 -9.24
N ALA A 171 13.64 16.25 -9.57
CA ALA A 171 13.11 17.58 -9.83
C ALA A 171 13.16 18.50 -8.61
N LEU A 172 12.91 17.96 -7.41
CA LEU A 172 13.08 18.68 -6.15
C LEU A 172 14.55 19.04 -5.90
N ILE A 173 15.45 18.04 -5.99
CA ILE A 173 16.87 18.20 -5.68
C ILE A 173 17.51 19.24 -6.61
N THR A 174 17.20 19.22 -7.90
CA THR A 174 17.71 20.18 -8.88
C THR A 174 17.01 21.56 -8.87
N GLY A 175 15.98 21.73 -8.05
CA GLY A 175 15.25 23.01 -7.93
C GLY A 175 14.27 23.30 -9.05
N ARG A 176 13.88 22.32 -9.86
CA ARG A 176 12.82 22.48 -10.87
C ARG A 176 11.44 22.66 -10.25
N VAL A 177 11.27 22.18 -9.01
CA VAL A 177 10.09 22.39 -8.16
C VAL A 177 10.54 22.79 -6.75
N ASP A 178 9.69 23.51 -6.03
CA ASP A 178 9.95 23.96 -4.66
C ASP A 178 9.74 22.83 -3.65
N GLY A 179 8.82 21.91 -3.93
CA GLY A 179 8.53 20.76 -3.07
C GLY A 179 8.08 19.54 -3.84
N ALA A 180 8.24 18.38 -3.22
CA ALA A 180 7.80 17.10 -3.74
C ALA A 180 7.08 16.29 -2.65
N PRO A 181 5.81 15.90 -2.89
CA PRO A 181 5.05 15.07 -1.96
C PRO A 181 5.49 13.62 -2.05
N PHE A 182 5.84 13.07 -0.89
CA PHE A 182 6.15 11.65 -0.68
C PHE A 182 5.69 11.23 0.72
N PHE A 183 5.53 9.95 0.93
CA PHE A 183 5.36 9.42 2.27
C PHE A 183 6.66 9.56 3.09
N ALA A 184 6.53 9.67 4.40
CA ALA A 184 7.66 9.84 5.32
C ALA A 184 8.70 8.71 5.21
N ASN A 185 8.29 7.50 4.85
CA ASN A 185 9.17 6.36 4.66
C ASN A 185 10.13 6.51 3.45
N HIS A 186 9.90 7.47 2.55
CA HIS A 186 10.82 7.79 1.45
C HIS A 186 11.98 8.70 1.86
N GLU A 187 12.00 9.20 3.11
CA GLU A 187 12.98 10.18 3.58
C GLU A 187 14.42 9.72 3.42
N ALA A 188 14.74 8.48 3.82
CA ALA A 188 16.10 7.95 3.71
C ALA A 188 16.61 7.96 2.27
N ARG A 189 15.79 7.53 1.31
CA ARG A 189 16.10 7.54 -0.13
C ARG A 189 16.34 8.96 -0.64
N LEU A 190 15.42 9.87 -0.34
CA LEU A 190 15.49 11.26 -0.82
C LEU A 190 16.69 11.99 -0.23
N GLN A 191 16.97 11.82 1.07
CA GLN A 191 18.14 12.39 1.72
C GLN A 191 19.45 11.86 1.14
N LYS A 192 19.54 10.54 0.87
CA LYS A 192 20.74 9.93 0.22
C LYS A 192 20.98 10.55 -1.16
N GLN A 193 19.93 10.69 -1.98
CA GLN A 193 20.01 11.32 -3.30
C GLN A 193 20.39 12.80 -3.24
N ALA A 194 19.80 13.56 -2.32
CA ALA A 194 20.07 14.98 -2.12
C ALA A 194 21.50 15.21 -1.63
N LYS A 195 21.95 14.44 -0.63
CA LYS A 195 23.30 14.54 -0.08
C LYS A 195 24.40 14.28 -1.13
N ALA A 196 24.15 13.40 -2.09
CA ALA A 196 25.07 13.15 -3.21
C ALA A 196 25.29 14.40 -4.08
N GLN A 197 24.40 15.39 -4.00
CA GLN A 197 24.48 16.69 -4.69
C GLN A 197 24.73 17.87 -3.74
N GLY A 198 25.12 17.61 -2.49
CA GLY A 198 25.37 18.64 -1.48
C GLY A 198 24.09 19.34 -0.99
N ILE A 199 22.92 18.74 -1.18
CA ILE A 199 21.62 19.30 -0.81
C ILE A 199 21.11 18.59 0.46
N THR A 200 20.51 19.35 1.36
CA THR A 200 19.73 18.85 2.50
C THR A 200 18.24 19.08 2.25
N LEU A 201 17.43 18.10 2.58
CA LEU A 201 15.98 18.20 2.49
C LEU A 201 15.36 18.32 3.88
N LYS A 202 14.28 19.10 3.97
CA LYS A 202 13.40 19.20 5.12
C LYS A 202 12.07 18.54 4.76
N ARG A 203 11.46 17.88 5.74
CA ARG A 203 10.15 17.24 5.62
C ARG A 203 9.09 18.04 6.37
N ILE A 204 8.00 18.37 5.69
CA ILE A 204 6.79 18.97 6.24
C ILE A 204 5.75 17.83 6.32
N SER A 205 5.42 17.38 7.54
CA SER A 205 4.50 16.27 7.78
C SER A 205 3.06 16.76 7.83
N TYR A 206 2.14 16.05 7.18
CA TYR A 206 0.70 16.29 7.33
C TYR A 206 0.23 15.94 8.75
N ALA A 207 0.84 14.96 9.41
CA ALA A 207 0.50 14.57 10.77
C ALA A 207 0.71 15.73 11.78
N ASP A 208 1.69 16.62 11.55
CA ASP A 208 1.92 17.80 12.39
C ASP A 208 0.73 18.78 12.36
N SER A 209 -0.15 18.64 11.38
CA SER A 209 -1.41 19.39 11.25
C SER A 209 -2.63 18.65 11.82
N GLY A 210 -2.44 17.57 12.59
CA GLY A 210 -3.51 16.85 13.29
C GLY A 210 -4.21 15.76 12.49
N PHE A 211 -3.61 15.27 11.40
CA PHE A 211 -4.17 14.17 10.61
C PHE A 211 -4.14 12.84 11.38
N ASP A 212 -5.28 12.34 11.86
CA ASP A 212 -5.45 11.03 12.47
C ASP A 212 -6.51 10.20 11.72
N MET A 213 -6.17 9.75 10.53
CA MET A 213 -7.06 9.03 9.62
C MET A 213 -6.38 7.78 9.08
N TYR A 214 -7.16 6.83 8.55
CA TYR A 214 -6.58 5.75 7.76
C TYR A 214 -5.86 6.30 6.53
N SER A 215 -4.76 5.65 6.13
CA SER A 215 -4.03 5.95 4.91
C SER A 215 -4.08 4.75 3.96
N LEU A 216 -2.96 4.04 3.71
CA LEU A 216 -2.99 2.92 2.77
C LEU A 216 -3.92 1.80 3.23
N VAL A 217 -4.73 1.34 2.29
CA VAL A 217 -5.61 0.18 2.45
C VAL A 217 -5.41 -0.78 1.28
N ILE A 218 -5.70 -2.06 1.51
CA ILE A 218 -5.93 -3.03 0.44
C ILE A 218 -7.41 -2.95 0.09
N PHE A 219 -7.74 -2.93 -1.19
CA PHE A 219 -9.11 -2.82 -1.67
C PHE A 219 -9.37 -3.71 -2.88
N ALA A 220 -10.64 -4.00 -3.14
CA ALA A 220 -11.10 -4.75 -4.31
C ALA A 220 -12.44 -4.21 -4.80
N ARG A 221 -12.87 -4.64 -5.99
CA ARG A 221 -14.22 -4.36 -6.48
C ARG A 221 -15.27 -5.08 -5.63
N GLU A 222 -16.45 -4.45 -5.47
CA GLU A 222 -17.57 -5.05 -4.74
C GLU A 222 -18.05 -6.37 -5.36
N ASP A 223 -18.08 -6.46 -6.69
CA ASP A 223 -18.46 -7.68 -7.38
C ASP A 223 -17.45 -8.82 -7.18
N THR A 224 -16.15 -8.51 -7.12
CA THR A 224 -15.10 -9.48 -6.78
C THR A 224 -15.24 -9.95 -5.34
N ILE A 225 -15.51 -9.04 -4.40
CA ILE A 225 -15.74 -9.37 -2.98
C ILE A 225 -16.95 -10.31 -2.83
N ALA A 226 -18.02 -10.05 -3.58
CA ALA A 226 -19.26 -10.84 -3.49
C ALA A 226 -19.16 -12.20 -4.17
N LYS A 227 -18.55 -12.27 -5.37
CA LYS A 227 -18.51 -13.47 -6.19
C LYS A 227 -17.32 -14.39 -5.89
N GLU A 228 -16.21 -13.82 -5.47
CA GLU A 228 -14.92 -14.52 -5.33
C GLU A 228 -14.22 -14.18 -4.00
N PRO A 229 -14.87 -14.38 -2.84
CA PRO A 229 -14.28 -14.01 -1.54
C PRO A 229 -13.06 -14.86 -1.16
N GLU A 230 -12.99 -16.14 -1.53
CA GLU A 230 -11.92 -17.03 -1.07
C GLU A 230 -10.53 -16.68 -1.62
N PRO A 231 -10.32 -16.34 -2.89
CA PRO A 231 -9.05 -15.83 -3.37
C PRO A 231 -8.60 -14.55 -2.64
N LEU A 232 -9.54 -13.64 -2.35
CA LEU A 232 -9.23 -12.43 -1.58
C LEU A 232 -8.86 -12.76 -0.14
N ARG A 233 -9.55 -13.70 0.53
CA ARG A 233 -9.21 -14.19 1.87
C ARG A 233 -7.80 -14.81 1.89
N GLY A 234 -7.49 -15.67 0.93
CA GLY A 234 -6.16 -16.27 0.78
C GLY A 234 -5.08 -15.23 0.59
N PHE A 235 -5.30 -14.25 -0.29
CA PHE A 235 -4.38 -13.14 -0.49
C PHE A 235 -4.17 -12.34 0.80
N LEU A 236 -5.24 -12.02 1.54
CA LEU A 236 -5.14 -11.27 2.79
C LEU A 236 -4.43 -12.07 3.89
N ARG A 237 -4.70 -13.38 4.05
CA ARG A 237 -3.99 -14.21 5.04
C ARG A 237 -2.48 -14.19 4.82
N ALA A 238 -2.06 -14.43 3.56
CA ALA A 238 -0.65 -14.39 3.19
C ALA A 238 -0.04 -13.00 3.35
N SER A 239 -0.77 -11.93 2.96
CA SER A 239 -0.32 -10.55 3.12
C SER A 239 -0.18 -10.14 4.59
N VAL A 240 -1.13 -10.50 5.45
CA VAL A 240 -1.07 -10.26 6.90
C VAL A 240 0.11 -11.01 7.52
N LYS A 241 0.37 -12.27 7.11
CA LYS A 241 1.56 -13.02 7.50
C LYS A 241 2.83 -12.29 7.08
N GLY A 242 2.85 -11.75 5.85
CA GLY A 242 3.93 -10.91 5.33
C GLY A 242 4.17 -9.64 6.13
N ILE A 243 3.09 -8.92 6.49
CA ILE A 243 3.18 -7.70 7.31
C ILE A 243 3.77 -8.00 8.69
N LYS A 244 3.26 -9.02 9.38
CA LYS A 244 3.77 -9.42 10.69
C LYS A 244 5.23 -9.84 10.65
N TYR A 245 5.63 -10.56 9.61
CA TYR A 245 6.99 -11.07 9.45
C TYR A 245 7.98 -9.99 9.00
N ALA A 246 7.75 -9.39 7.83
CA ALA A 246 8.74 -8.48 7.22
C ALA A 246 8.92 -7.17 7.98
N PHE A 247 7.92 -6.74 8.77
CA PHE A 247 8.02 -5.56 9.62
C PHE A 247 8.45 -5.85 11.07
N ALA A 248 8.68 -7.10 11.43
CA ALA A 248 9.38 -7.41 12.66
C ALA A 248 10.84 -6.93 12.56
N LYS A 249 11.36 -6.34 13.65
CA LYS A 249 12.68 -5.68 13.66
C LYS A 249 13.79 -6.60 13.16
N GLU A 250 13.75 -7.87 13.52
CA GLU A 250 14.71 -8.90 13.16
C GLU A 250 14.67 -9.33 11.69
N HIS A 251 13.58 -9.01 10.96
CA HIS A 251 13.37 -9.41 9.58
C HIS A 251 13.39 -8.23 8.56
N LEU A 252 13.59 -7.00 9.02
CA LEU A 252 13.61 -5.82 8.15
C LEU A 252 14.67 -5.93 7.04
N GLU A 253 15.89 -6.40 7.38
CA GLU A 253 16.95 -6.59 6.40
C GLU A 253 16.61 -7.69 5.38
N GLU A 254 16.06 -8.81 5.84
CA GLU A 254 15.63 -9.90 4.97
C GLU A 254 14.56 -9.40 3.99
N GLY A 255 13.55 -8.68 4.49
CA GLY A 255 12.51 -8.07 3.67
C GLY A 255 13.07 -7.13 2.60
N ALA A 256 14.04 -6.28 2.97
CA ALA A 256 14.71 -5.39 2.04
C ALA A 256 15.49 -6.19 0.97
N ARG A 257 16.26 -7.23 1.34
CA ARG A 257 16.98 -8.11 0.39
C ARG A 257 16.01 -8.85 -0.54
N ILE A 258 14.89 -9.31 -0.04
CA ILE A 258 13.86 -9.94 -0.88
C ILE A 258 13.31 -8.94 -1.90
N LEU A 259 12.99 -7.71 -1.50
CA LEU A 259 12.54 -6.70 -2.45
C LEU A 259 13.52 -6.51 -3.61
N LEU A 260 14.82 -6.47 -3.33
CA LEU A 260 15.86 -6.30 -4.34
C LEU A 260 15.98 -7.49 -5.33
N LYS A 261 15.50 -8.68 -4.98
CA LYS A 261 15.44 -9.81 -5.95
C LYS A 261 14.45 -9.52 -7.09
N TYR A 262 13.38 -8.81 -6.78
CA TYR A 262 12.33 -8.45 -7.75
C TYR A 262 12.56 -7.08 -8.37
N HIS A 263 13.26 -6.18 -7.64
CA HIS A 263 13.50 -4.79 -8.00
C HIS A 263 14.97 -4.41 -7.74
N PRO A 264 15.92 -4.90 -8.58
CA PRO A 264 17.36 -4.68 -8.37
C PRO A 264 17.79 -3.21 -8.54
N GLU A 265 16.92 -2.38 -9.12
CA GLU A 265 17.11 -0.93 -9.23
C GLU A 265 16.93 -0.18 -7.90
N VAL A 266 16.35 -0.83 -6.87
CA VAL A 266 16.13 -0.22 -5.55
C VAL A 266 17.40 -0.32 -4.71
N ASP A 267 17.79 0.80 -4.09
CA ASP A 267 18.92 0.84 -3.16
C ASP A 267 18.58 0.13 -1.84
N PHE A 268 19.50 -0.71 -1.34
CA PHE A 268 19.26 -1.52 -0.14
C PHE A 268 19.01 -0.68 1.11
N ASP A 269 19.84 0.34 1.36
CA ASP A 269 19.71 1.17 2.57
C ASP A 269 18.39 1.97 2.53
N ALA A 270 18.03 2.41 1.32
CA ALA A 270 16.77 3.10 1.10
C ALA A 270 15.56 2.17 1.33
N ALA A 271 15.62 0.91 0.86
CA ALA A 271 14.57 -0.09 1.09
C ALA A 271 14.44 -0.42 2.58
N LEU A 272 15.56 -0.65 3.27
CA LEU A 272 15.60 -0.96 4.69
C LEU A 272 15.06 0.21 5.53
N GLY A 273 15.53 1.43 5.26
CA GLY A 273 15.04 2.64 5.96
C GLY A 273 13.54 2.87 5.73
N ALA A 274 13.06 2.68 4.51
CA ALA A 274 11.64 2.79 4.19
C ALA A 274 10.80 1.73 4.92
N ALA A 275 11.24 0.46 4.94
CA ALA A 275 10.56 -0.62 5.65
C ALA A 275 10.48 -0.35 7.17
N ALA A 276 11.60 0.13 7.77
CA ALA A 276 11.64 0.45 9.20
C ALA A 276 10.72 1.62 9.58
N VAL A 277 10.52 2.60 8.70
CA VAL A 277 9.55 3.68 8.93
C VAL A 277 8.13 3.19 8.68
N ALA A 278 7.89 2.45 7.58
CA ALA A 278 6.58 1.92 7.21
C ALA A 278 6.01 1.00 8.29
N SER A 279 6.86 0.19 8.95
CA SER A 279 6.45 -0.70 10.03
C SER A 279 5.71 0.04 11.16
N ARG A 280 6.09 1.27 11.47
CA ARG A 280 5.46 2.10 12.52
C ARG A 280 4.06 2.57 12.15
N TYR A 281 3.76 2.69 10.84
CA TYR A 281 2.43 3.05 10.35
C TYR A 281 1.50 1.83 10.24
N ALA A 282 2.08 0.64 10.00
CA ALA A 282 1.32 -0.61 9.89
C ALA A 282 1.15 -1.31 11.24
N LEU A 283 2.21 -1.39 12.06
CA LEU A 283 2.24 -2.06 13.36
C LEU A 283 2.22 -1.02 14.49
N THR A 284 1.12 -0.27 14.57
CA THR A 284 0.90 0.72 15.64
C THR A 284 0.75 0.05 17.01
N GLU A 285 0.75 0.83 18.09
CA GLU A 285 0.60 0.32 19.45
C GLU A 285 -0.68 -0.52 19.63
N GLU A 286 -1.78 -0.10 19.00
CA GLU A 286 -3.05 -0.85 19.05
C GLU A 286 -2.93 -2.24 18.41
N ILE A 287 -2.09 -2.38 17.38
CA ILE A 287 -1.80 -3.67 16.72
C ILE A 287 -0.85 -4.49 17.57
N THR A 288 0.26 -3.91 18.06
CA THR A 288 1.30 -4.64 18.81
C THR A 288 0.82 -5.08 20.18
N SER A 289 -0.10 -4.35 20.78
CA SER A 289 -0.78 -4.75 22.04
C SER A 289 -1.89 -5.79 21.85
N GLY A 290 -2.25 -6.12 20.59
CA GLY A 290 -3.32 -7.07 20.30
C GLY A 290 -4.74 -6.49 20.44
N LYS A 291 -4.88 -5.18 20.69
CA LYS A 291 -6.18 -4.51 20.80
C LYS A 291 -6.95 -4.53 19.46
N VAL A 292 -6.24 -4.46 18.36
CA VAL A 292 -6.77 -4.52 17.00
C VAL A 292 -5.95 -5.51 16.19
N ALA A 293 -6.57 -6.32 15.35
CA ALA A 293 -5.86 -7.23 14.47
C ALA A 293 -5.23 -6.50 13.26
N VAL A 294 -4.11 -7.04 12.74
CA VAL A 294 -3.52 -6.51 11.50
C VAL A 294 -4.55 -6.57 10.37
N GLY A 295 -4.73 -5.45 9.69
CA GLY A 295 -5.70 -5.31 8.60
C GLY A 295 -7.10 -4.88 9.04
N GLN A 296 -7.45 -4.99 10.31
CA GLN A 296 -8.79 -4.70 10.80
C GLN A 296 -9.10 -3.20 10.81
N PHE A 297 -10.30 -2.85 10.34
CA PHE A 297 -10.87 -1.53 10.48
C PHE A 297 -11.67 -1.39 11.78
N GLU A 298 -11.57 -0.22 12.40
CA GLU A 298 -12.40 0.21 13.52
C GLU A 298 -13.52 1.13 12.98
N PRO A 299 -14.80 0.78 13.14
CA PRO A 299 -15.92 1.53 12.57
C PRO A 299 -15.88 3.03 12.88
N ALA A 300 -15.67 3.37 14.16
CA ALA A 300 -15.63 4.76 14.61
C ALA A 300 -14.49 5.56 13.95
N ARG A 301 -13.35 4.93 13.63
CA ARG A 301 -12.23 5.58 12.96
C ARG A 301 -12.48 5.74 11.46
N VAL A 302 -13.16 4.78 10.83
CA VAL A 302 -13.63 4.92 9.44
C VAL A 302 -14.59 6.10 9.32
N ASP A 303 -15.56 6.20 10.24
CA ASP A 303 -16.53 7.29 10.25
C ASP A 303 -15.85 8.65 10.42
N ARG A 304 -14.91 8.79 11.37
CA ARG A 304 -14.13 10.03 11.54
C ARG A 304 -13.34 10.37 10.28
N SER A 305 -12.64 9.39 9.68
CA SER A 305 -11.87 9.60 8.46
C SER A 305 -12.77 10.08 7.31
N ARG A 306 -13.90 9.41 7.08
CA ARG A 306 -14.90 9.78 6.08
C ARG A 306 -15.43 11.19 6.29
N ASP A 307 -15.78 11.55 7.53
CA ASP A 307 -16.40 12.85 7.82
C ASP A 307 -15.40 13.99 7.57
N VAL A 308 -14.14 13.83 7.98
CA VAL A 308 -13.06 14.77 7.64
C VAL A 308 -12.91 14.90 6.12
N TYR A 309 -12.85 13.79 5.38
CA TYR A 309 -12.73 13.85 3.92
C TYR A 309 -13.94 14.52 3.28
N THR A 310 -15.15 14.21 3.75
CA THR A 310 -16.38 14.81 3.23
C THR A 310 -16.39 16.31 3.41
N GLU A 311 -15.98 16.80 4.57
CA GLU A 311 -15.95 18.22 4.89
C GLU A 311 -14.89 18.98 4.07
N TYR A 312 -13.67 18.44 3.96
CA TYR A 312 -12.51 19.21 3.47
C TYR A 312 -12.16 18.95 2.01
N MET A 313 -12.62 17.85 1.41
CA MET A 313 -12.32 17.50 0.02
C MET A 313 -13.46 17.84 -0.95
N GLN A 314 -14.49 18.55 -0.51
CA GLN A 314 -15.65 18.93 -1.32
C GLN A 314 -16.29 17.75 -2.07
N LEU A 315 -16.51 16.65 -1.35
CA LEU A 315 -17.09 15.44 -1.93
C LEU A 315 -18.56 15.67 -2.31
N LYS A 316 -19.00 15.12 -3.44
CA LYS A 316 -20.37 15.27 -3.96
C LYS A 316 -21.44 14.64 -3.05
N ARG A 317 -21.06 13.58 -2.32
CA ARG A 317 -21.93 12.92 -1.33
C ARG A 317 -21.14 12.39 -0.15
N ARG A 318 -21.82 12.29 1.00
CA ARG A 318 -21.29 11.53 2.14
C ARG A 318 -21.54 10.05 1.91
N VAL A 319 -20.47 9.24 1.83
CA VAL A 319 -20.57 7.80 1.62
C VAL A 319 -20.83 7.09 2.95
N PRO A 320 -21.81 6.17 3.05
CA PRO A 320 -21.99 5.33 4.23
C PRO A 320 -20.73 4.52 4.55
N GLY A 321 -20.46 4.29 5.85
CA GLY A 321 -19.25 3.59 6.27
C GLY A 321 -19.17 2.15 5.77
N ASP A 322 -20.29 1.45 5.72
CA ASP A 322 -20.44 0.08 5.22
C ASP A 322 -20.21 -0.06 3.71
N GLU A 323 -20.32 1.03 2.94
CA GLU A 323 -19.90 1.07 1.54
C GLU A 323 -18.38 1.24 1.37
N LEU A 324 -17.66 1.70 2.40
CA LEU A 324 -16.24 2.03 2.29
C LEU A 324 -15.32 0.86 2.62
N TYR A 325 -15.72 -0.02 3.52
CA TYR A 325 -14.88 -1.13 3.97
C TYR A 325 -15.67 -2.37 4.34
N THR A 326 -14.96 -3.50 4.48
CA THR A 326 -15.44 -4.70 5.18
C THR A 326 -14.30 -5.38 5.93
N ASN A 327 -14.60 -5.98 7.09
CA ASN A 327 -13.69 -6.84 7.84
C ASN A 327 -13.96 -8.34 7.55
N ASP A 328 -14.99 -8.68 6.77
CA ASP A 328 -15.47 -10.07 6.58
C ASP A 328 -14.46 -10.99 5.89
N LEU A 329 -13.45 -10.41 5.23
CA LEU A 329 -12.41 -11.17 4.53
C LEU A 329 -11.16 -11.43 5.39
N LEU A 330 -11.08 -10.89 6.61
CA LEU A 330 -9.93 -11.03 7.52
C LEU A 330 -10.00 -12.24 8.43
N SER A 331 -10.99 -13.13 8.28
CA SER A 331 -11.15 -14.32 9.13
C SER A 331 -9.98 -15.31 8.97
N GLU A 332 -9.48 -15.84 10.10
CA GLU A 332 -8.56 -16.97 10.11
C GLU A 332 -9.23 -18.20 9.46
N ARG A 333 -8.43 -19.11 8.87
CA ARG A 333 -8.91 -20.47 8.51
C ARG A 333 -9.47 -21.12 9.76
N LYS A 334 -10.77 -21.47 9.74
CA LYS A 334 -11.36 -22.35 10.77
C LYS A 334 -10.77 -23.74 10.63
#